data_70355112d5e8155d0367d0df84a89e85
#
_entry.id   70355112d5e8155d0367d0df84a89e85
#
_cell.length_a   1.000
_cell.length_b   1.000
_cell.length_c   1.000
_cell.angle_alpha   90.00
_cell.angle_beta   90.00
_cell.angle_gamma   90.00
#
_symmetry.space_group_name_H-M   'P 1'
#
loop_
_entity.id
_entity.type
_entity.pdbx_description
1 polymer ?
#
loop_
_entity_poly.entity_id
_entity_poly.type
_entity_poly.pdbx_seq_one_letter_code
_entity_poly.pdbx_strand_id
1 'polypeptide(L)'
;MSAVENKTFGSTLRAARERCGLSLREVGDLTNISPELWRDLERDDLAFWPDHLVATTCLRRYAAVVGLDADAVVDEFTLRFPVRADRVSRLLRANPALVHELE
;
A
#
# COMPACT_ATOMS: atom_id res chain seq x y z
N MET A 1 -7.88 25.68 10.11
CA MET A 1 -6.85 25.10 9.25
C MET A 1 -7.41 23.95 8.46
N SER A 2 -7.57 24.16 7.22
CA SER A 2 -8.21 23.23 6.33
C SER A 2 -7.38 21.98 6.03
N ALA A 3 -6.10 22.01 6.32
CA ALA A 3 -5.20 20.89 5.99
C ALA A 3 -5.63 19.58 6.64
N VAL A 4 -6.29 19.64 7.79
CA VAL A 4 -6.73 18.44 8.51
C VAL A 4 -7.86 17.73 7.76
N GLU A 5 -8.66 18.48 7.03
CA GLU A 5 -9.82 17.95 6.32
C GLU A 5 -9.48 17.17 5.06
N ASN A 6 -8.26 17.36 4.55
CA ASN A 6 -7.83 16.76 3.29
C ASN A 6 -6.85 15.62 3.50
N LYS A 7 -6.98 14.90 4.61
CA LYS A 7 -6.13 13.75 4.86
C LYS A 7 -6.43 12.63 3.90
N THR A 8 -5.42 12.25 3.15
CA THR A 8 -5.49 11.10 2.28
C THR A 8 -4.83 9.90 2.96
N PHE A 9 -4.97 8.73 2.36
CA PHE A 9 -4.28 7.55 2.86
C PHE A 9 -2.77 7.78 2.89
N GLY A 10 -2.20 8.27 1.80
CA GLY A 10 -0.77 8.52 1.70
C GLY A 10 -0.28 9.56 2.70
N SER A 11 -1.05 10.64 2.91
CA SER A 11 -0.64 11.68 3.85
C SER A 11 -0.67 11.18 5.29
N THR A 12 -1.55 10.24 5.61
CA THR A 12 -1.60 9.62 6.92
C THR A 12 -0.34 8.78 7.17
N LEU A 13 0.09 8.03 6.17
CA LEU A 13 1.33 7.26 6.25
C LEU A 13 2.54 8.18 6.43
N ARG A 14 2.58 9.23 5.65
CA ARG A 14 3.68 10.20 5.74
C ARG A 14 3.77 10.83 7.13
N ALA A 15 2.63 11.22 7.68
CA ALA A 15 2.59 11.82 9.01
C ALA A 15 3.13 10.85 10.07
N ALA A 16 2.76 9.57 9.97
CA ALA A 16 3.26 8.56 10.91
C ALA A 16 4.77 8.37 10.78
N ARG A 17 5.27 8.34 9.55
CA ARG A 17 6.71 8.25 9.30
C ARG A 17 7.45 9.44 9.90
N GLU A 18 6.94 10.63 9.67
CA GLU A 18 7.57 11.86 10.16
C GLU A 18 7.55 11.93 11.68
N ARG A 19 6.48 11.45 12.32
CA ARG A 19 6.42 11.37 13.78
C ARG A 19 7.49 10.45 14.34
N CYS A 20 7.87 9.42 13.59
CA CYS A 20 8.93 8.51 13.98
C CYS A 20 10.32 9.06 13.67
N GLY A 21 10.41 10.22 13.02
CA GLY A 21 11.69 10.82 12.65
C GLY A 21 12.40 10.07 11.55
N LEU A 22 11.67 9.31 10.72
CA LEU A 22 12.28 8.49 9.67
C LEU A 22 12.20 9.18 8.30
N SER A 23 13.28 9.08 7.55
CA SER A 23 13.30 9.50 6.15
C SER A 23 12.73 8.38 5.27
N LEU A 24 12.38 8.73 4.05
CA LEU A 24 11.96 7.72 3.06
C LEU A 24 13.06 6.69 2.81
N ARG A 25 14.31 7.14 2.81
CA ARG A 25 15.44 6.24 2.61
C ARG A 25 15.55 5.24 3.75
N GLU A 26 15.38 5.71 4.99
CA GLU A 26 15.43 4.82 6.15
C GLU A 26 14.32 3.78 6.13
N VAL A 27 13.10 4.19 5.77
CA VAL A 27 11.99 3.26 5.63
C VAL A 27 12.26 2.27 4.50
N GLY A 28 12.82 2.75 3.40
CA GLY A 28 13.22 1.86 2.30
C GLY A 28 14.20 0.79 2.75
N ASP A 29 15.20 1.19 3.52
CA ASP A 29 16.20 0.26 4.05
C ASP A 29 15.58 -0.75 5.02
N LEU A 30 14.72 -0.28 5.90
CA LEU A 30 14.08 -1.13 6.92
C LEU A 30 13.06 -2.11 6.33
N THR A 31 12.38 -1.72 5.26
CA THR A 31 11.37 -2.56 4.61
C THR A 31 11.92 -3.36 3.44
N ASN A 32 13.13 -3.04 2.99
CA ASN A 32 13.73 -3.62 1.80
C ASN A 32 12.91 -3.33 0.53
N ILE A 33 12.33 -2.14 0.48
CA ILE A 33 11.52 -1.67 -0.63
C ILE A 33 12.02 -0.29 -1.05
N SER A 34 12.01 -0.03 -2.35
CA SER A 34 12.51 1.24 -2.90
C SER A 34 11.87 2.46 -2.25
N PRO A 35 12.66 3.45 -1.80
CA PRO A 35 12.12 4.67 -1.24
C PRO A 35 11.21 5.43 -2.22
N GLU A 36 11.45 5.31 -3.52
CA GLU A 36 10.62 5.96 -4.53
C GLU A 36 9.20 5.40 -4.52
N LEU A 37 9.05 4.09 -4.30
CA LEU A 37 7.73 3.48 -4.20
C LEU A 37 6.99 4.00 -2.96
N TRP A 38 7.67 4.13 -1.84
CA TRP A 38 7.06 4.70 -0.63
C TRP A 38 6.66 6.15 -0.83
N ARG A 39 7.50 6.92 -1.51
CA ARG A 39 7.18 8.31 -1.83
C ARG A 39 5.93 8.40 -2.68
N ASP A 40 5.82 7.54 -3.69
CA ASP A 40 4.65 7.51 -4.56
C ASP A 40 3.39 7.16 -3.76
N LEU A 41 3.48 6.17 -2.89
CA LEU A 41 2.35 5.78 -2.06
C LEU A 41 1.92 6.90 -1.12
N GLU A 42 2.87 7.63 -0.55
CA GLU A 42 2.56 8.77 0.31
C GLU A 42 1.88 9.91 -0.45
N ARG A 43 1.99 9.89 -1.77
CA ARG A 43 1.30 10.83 -2.67
C ARG A 43 0.04 10.24 -3.28
N ASP A 44 -0.36 9.06 -2.83
CA ASP A 44 -1.51 8.32 -3.35
C ASP A 44 -1.35 7.94 -4.82
N ASP A 45 -0.12 7.78 -5.28
CA ASP A 45 0.21 7.37 -6.64
C ASP A 45 0.62 5.89 -6.64
N LEU A 46 -0.24 5.05 -7.21
CA LEU A 46 -0.02 3.62 -7.27
C LEU A 46 0.40 3.12 -8.65
N ALA A 47 0.75 4.01 -9.56
CA ALA A 47 1.04 3.65 -10.95
C ALA A 47 2.15 2.60 -11.07
N PHE A 48 3.18 2.70 -10.24
CA PHE A 48 4.33 1.79 -10.29
C PHE A 48 4.32 0.74 -9.18
N TRP A 49 3.26 0.69 -8.41
CA TRP A 49 3.15 -0.31 -7.35
C TRP A 49 2.77 -1.66 -7.93
N PRO A 50 3.29 -2.75 -7.32
CA PRO A 50 2.91 -4.10 -7.74
C PRO A 50 1.43 -4.36 -7.45
N ASP A 51 0.98 -5.57 -7.74
CA ASP A 51 -0.42 -5.91 -7.55
C ASP A 51 -0.84 -5.75 -6.08
N HIS A 52 -2.15 -5.80 -5.87
CA HIS A 52 -2.75 -5.54 -4.56
C HIS A 52 -2.18 -6.43 -3.45
N LEU A 53 -2.00 -7.71 -3.72
CA LEU A 53 -1.52 -8.65 -2.71
C LEU A 53 -0.10 -8.29 -2.25
N VAL A 54 0.78 -8.00 -3.19
CA VAL A 54 2.15 -7.59 -2.88
C VAL A 54 2.15 -6.26 -2.14
N ALA A 55 1.31 -5.32 -2.59
CA ALA A 55 1.20 -4.01 -1.96
C ALA A 55 0.77 -4.12 -0.50
N THR A 56 -0.22 -4.96 -0.19
CA THR A 56 -0.67 -5.15 1.19
C THR A 56 0.42 -5.76 2.06
N THR A 57 1.19 -6.70 1.52
CA THR A 57 2.32 -7.29 2.24
C THR A 57 3.36 -6.23 2.57
N CYS A 58 3.67 -5.37 1.60
CA CYS A 58 4.61 -4.27 1.81
C CYS A 58 4.10 -3.26 2.84
N LEU A 59 2.81 -2.95 2.79
CA LEU A 59 2.18 -2.03 3.73
C LEU A 59 2.24 -2.54 5.17
N ARG A 60 2.15 -3.84 5.37
CA ARG A 60 2.30 -4.40 6.71
C ARG A 60 3.69 -4.12 7.27
N ARG A 61 4.70 -4.20 6.43
CA ARG A 61 6.08 -3.86 6.85
C ARG A 61 6.21 -2.38 7.18
N TYR A 62 5.64 -1.53 6.33
CA TYR A 62 5.65 -0.09 6.56
C TYR A 62 4.97 0.24 7.89
N ALA A 63 3.79 -0.32 8.12
CA ALA A 63 3.03 -0.08 9.36
C ALA A 63 3.84 -0.46 10.59
N ALA A 64 4.52 -1.61 10.55
CA ALA A 64 5.35 -2.06 11.66
C ALA A 64 6.50 -1.09 11.94
N VAL A 65 7.10 -0.55 10.89
CA VAL A 65 8.23 0.37 11.02
C VAL A 65 7.80 1.71 11.63
N VAL A 66 6.62 2.21 11.24
CA VAL A 66 6.15 3.53 11.69
C VAL A 66 5.17 3.47 12.86
N GLY A 67 4.96 2.29 13.44
CA GLY A 67 4.15 2.14 14.64
C GLY A 67 2.65 2.22 14.41
N LEU A 68 2.18 1.87 13.22
CA LEU A 68 0.75 1.79 12.92
C LEU A 68 0.26 0.36 13.01
N ASP A 69 -1.05 0.22 13.25
CA ASP A 69 -1.69 -1.09 13.21
C ASP A 69 -1.74 -1.60 11.77
N ALA A 70 -1.05 -2.70 11.50
CA ALA A 70 -0.94 -3.24 10.14
C ALA A 70 -2.29 -3.61 9.54
N ASP A 71 -3.17 -4.23 10.33
CA ASP A 71 -4.49 -4.62 9.84
C ASP A 71 -5.34 -3.40 9.49
N ALA A 72 -5.30 -2.37 10.33
CA ALA A 72 -6.04 -1.13 10.07
C ALA A 72 -5.52 -0.45 8.81
N VAL A 73 -4.21 -0.43 8.60
CA VAL A 73 -3.61 0.18 7.40
C VAL A 73 -4.04 -0.57 6.15
N VAL A 74 -3.99 -1.90 6.18
CA VAL A 74 -4.39 -2.72 5.03
C VAL A 74 -5.88 -2.57 4.74
N ASP A 75 -6.71 -2.54 5.76
CA ASP A 75 -8.16 -2.34 5.58
C ASP A 75 -8.45 -1.00 4.93
N GLU A 76 -7.82 0.06 5.38
CA GLU A 76 -7.98 1.39 4.80
C GLU A 76 -7.50 1.44 3.36
N PHE A 77 -6.37 0.81 3.08
CA PHE A 77 -5.83 0.72 1.73
C PHE A 77 -6.82 0.00 0.80
N THR A 78 -7.38 -1.11 1.26
CA THR A 78 -8.34 -1.88 0.46
C THR A 78 -9.61 -1.08 0.18
N LEU A 79 -10.07 -0.29 1.13
CA LEU A 79 -11.23 0.57 0.94
C LEU A 79 -10.98 1.66 -0.08
N ARG A 80 -9.81 2.27 -0.05
CA ARG A 80 -9.50 3.39 -0.93
C ARG A 80 -9.02 2.95 -2.31
N PHE A 81 -8.39 1.78 -2.39
CA PHE A 81 -7.83 1.25 -3.63
C PHE A 81 -8.28 -0.20 -3.80
N PRO A 82 -9.58 -0.42 -4.07
CA PRO A 82 -10.10 -1.78 -4.18
C PRO A 82 -9.53 -2.52 -5.37
N VAL A 83 -9.46 -3.85 -5.26
CA VAL A 83 -9.06 -4.70 -6.37
C VAL A 83 -10.10 -4.59 -7.46
N ARG A 84 -9.66 -4.33 -8.69
CA ARG A 84 -10.56 -4.23 -9.83
C ARG A 84 -11.00 -5.61 -10.28
N ALA A 85 -12.30 -5.82 -10.31
CA ALA A 85 -12.87 -7.09 -10.71
C ALA A 85 -12.49 -7.48 -12.15
N ASP A 86 -12.44 -6.50 -13.05
CA ASP A 86 -12.05 -6.73 -14.43
C ASP A 86 -10.61 -7.25 -14.55
N ARG A 87 -9.73 -6.79 -13.67
CA ARG A 87 -8.34 -7.24 -13.66
C ARG A 87 -8.26 -8.71 -13.25
N VAL A 88 -9.01 -9.09 -12.22
CA VAL A 88 -9.07 -10.48 -11.77
C VAL A 88 -9.65 -11.37 -12.86
N SER A 89 -10.75 -10.92 -13.49
CA SER A 89 -11.37 -11.66 -14.58
C SER A 89 -10.41 -11.88 -15.73
N ARG A 90 -9.61 -10.88 -16.06
CA ARG A 90 -8.63 -10.97 -17.13
C ARG A 90 -7.56 -12.02 -16.84
N LEU A 91 -7.09 -12.06 -15.60
CA LEU A 91 -6.10 -13.04 -15.17
C LEU A 91 -6.65 -14.45 -15.24
N LEU A 92 -7.91 -14.64 -14.81
CA LEU A 92 -8.55 -15.94 -14.83
C LEU A 92 -8.79 -16.42 -16.26
N ARG A 93 -9.13 -15.52 -17.18
CA ARG A 93 -9.30 -15.87 -18.60
C ARG A 93 -8.00 -16.26 -19.27
N ALA A 94 -6.92 -15.56 -18.91
CA ALA A 94 -5.61 -15.83 -19.48
C ALA A 94 -5.02 -17.13 -18.97
N ASN A 95 -5.48 -17.60 -17.80
CA ASN A 95 -4.94 -18.79 -17.18
C ASN A 95 -6.06 -19.62 -16.53
N PRO A 96 -6.79 -20.40 -17.35
CA PRO A 96 -7.94 -21.17 -16.85
C PRO A 96 -7.63 -22.14 -15.72
N ALA A 97 -6.37 -22.57 -15.60
CA ALA A 97 -5.96 -23.48 -14.52
C ALA A 97 -6.14 -22.85 -13.15
N LEU A 98 -6.08 -21.52 -13.05
CA LEU A 98 -6.25 -20.82 -11.77
C LEU A 98 -7.68 -20.96 -11.23
N VAL A 99 -8.66 -21.14 -12.13
CA VAL A 99 -10.05 -21.30 -11.71
C VAL A 99 -10.23 -22.56 -10.91
N HIS A 100 -9.58 -23.65 -11.30
CA HIS A 100 -9.65 -24.92 -10.58
C HIS A 100 -9.02 -24.82 -9.20
N GLU A 101 -7.98 -24.06 -9.05
CA GLU A 101 -7.30 -23.89 -7.77
C GLU A 101 -8.13 -23.06 -6.79
N LEU A 102 -9.02 -22.23 -7.30
CA LEU A 102 -9.87 -21.38 -6.46
C LEU A 102 -11.12 -22.12 -5.97
N GLU A 103 -11.45 -23.24 -6.56
CA GLU A 103 -12.55 -24.07 -6.14
C GLU A 103 -12.09 -25.06 -5.06
#